data_87b140b80420e9efb0af65026bdde68d
#
_entry.id   87b140b80420e9efb0af65026bdde68d
#
_cell.length_a   1.000
_cell.length_b   1.000
_cell.length_c   1.000
_cell.angle_alpha   90.00
_cell.angle_beta   90.00
_cell.angle_gamma   90.00
#
_symmetry.space_group_name_H-M   'P 1'
#
loop_
_entity.id
_entity.type
_entity.pdbx_description
1 polymer ?
#
loop_
_entity_poly.entity_id
_entity_poly.type
_entity_poly.pdbx_seq_one_letter_code
_entity_poly.pdbx_strand_id
1 'polypeptide(L)'
;MKDHLLKFFYFLLACLIFFSIFVFNISAQEGSEQNVISLKSKPIINSGSFPIGIDINPITNKLYVANQFSNTISVIDIDKSKVEKNIDVGNSPYDVDVNPFSNRIYASNRDSDTISVIDGFTNKQLSKIPVGDSPLGIGINLGRGWIYVANLDSKTVTVIDAIDNHIIKTLKYASLPYDIVINPLTNKVYVSDLGKDSVLVLDGSNNTLVSTIPVGLNPSVLAINTQTNTIYVSNFSNDTVSVINGTSNKVETNIKVGNNPVGIAVNPRINKIYVNNLADNTISVINGTTNRVIENISLEPAIIASGVNTPFINVPLKVTFPLIATKLAVDPSTNFTYVTNPRSNGIITIDGKTDKIITKIFMDINPPNAGIVKCNDTILGDGEFITLPLNSLAKCEAIPDRGYDFGHWSVTNNTNQNPVSFNVTGYETLTANFKGAILTETFIILTSVVIGLVSTIGGWFYRQRSRLSFKRTLTNMDYTYEMLSKNNKEECIKQLEQIQRDLNFLHRKGKINESQLEFLEKRINWYINRVHT
;
A
#
# COMPACT_ATOMS: atom_id res chain seq x y z
N MET A 1 63.88 -41.60 -26.92
CA MET A 1 62.77 -40.63 -27.17
C MET A 1 61.45 -41.05 -26.59
N LYS A 2 61.08 -42.34 -26.59
CA LYS A 2 59.81 -42.83 -25.97
C LYS A 2 59.80 -42.70 -24.43
N ASP A 3 60.94 -42.94 -23.76
CA ASP A 3 61.03 -42.88 -22.29
C ASP A 3 60.93 -41.46 -21.72
N HIS A 4 61.41 -40.45 -22.45
CA HIS A 4 61.28 -39.08 -22.00
C HIS A 4 59.87 -38.52 -22.16
N LEU A 5 59.11 -38.98 -23.17
CA LEU A 5 57.72 -38.60 -23.35
C LEU A 5 56.83 -39.20 -22.27
N LEU A 6 57.12 -40.46 -21.88
CA LEU A 6 56.37 -41.15 -20.83
C LEU A 6 56.58 -40.51 -19.44
N LYS A 7 57.81 -40.14 -19.13
CA LYS A 7 58.17 -39.44 -17.89
C LYS A 7 57.56 -38.04 -17.83
N PHE A 8 57.46 -37.33 -18.96
CA PHE A 8 56.82 -36.01 -19.04
C PHE A 8 55.30 -36.12 -18.85
N PHE A 9 54.68 -37.20 -19.39
CA PHE A 9 53.27 -37.46 -19.22
C PHE A 9 52.89 -37.80 -17.77
N TYR A 10 53.71 -38.58 -17.07
CA TYR A 10 53.52 -38.89 -15.64
C TYR A 10 53.75 -37.67 -14.76
N PHE A 11 54.69 -36.78 -15.10
CA PHE A 11 54.90 -35.52 -14.40
C PHE A 11 53.70 -34.58 -14.58
N LEU A 12 53.16 -34.47 -15.78
CA LEU A 12 51.98 -33.64 -16.04
C LEU A 12 50.73 -34.18 -15.30
N LEU A 13 50.54 -35.51 -15.27
CA LEU A 13 49.47 -36.16 -14.55
C LEU A 13 49.60 -35.98 -13.03
N ALA A 14 50.79 -36.07 -12.49
CA ALA A 14 51.07 -35.79 -11.08
C ALA A 14 50.80 -34.32 -10.71
N CYS A 15 51.16 -33.37 -11.56
CA CYS A 15 50.84 -31.96 -11.37
C CYS A 15 49.34 -31.68 -11.42
N LEU A 16 48.60 -32.35 -12.30
CA LEU A 16 47.14 -32.22 -12.38
C LEU A 16 46.44 -32.84 -11.16
N ILE A 17 46.94 -33.97 -10.64
CA ILE A 17 46.40 -34.57 -9.40
C ILE A 17 46.74 -33.71 -8.18
N PHE A 18 47.95 -33.16 -8.11
CA PHE A 18 48.32 -32.24 -7.02
C PHE A 18 47.50 -30.95 -7.05
N PHE A 19 47.17 -30.43 -8.24
CA PHE A 19 46.36 -29.21 -8.38
C PHE A 19 44.89 -29.49 -8.01
N SER A 20 44.34 -30.68 -8.35
CA SER A 20 43.00 -31.05 -7.93
C SER A 20 42.87 -31.31 -6.42
N ILE A 21 43.92 -31.85 -5.76
CA ILE A 21 43.97 -32.04 -4.30
C ILE A 21 44.13 -30.70 -3.58
N PHE A 22 44.87 -29.75 -4.15
CA PHE A 22 45.06 -28.42 -3.57
C PHE A 22 43.78 -27.57 -3.67
N VAL A 23 43.02 -27.73 -4.75
CA VAL A 23 41.72 -27.05 -4.92
C VAL A 23 40.64 -27.66 -4.01
N PHE A 24 40.72 -28.99 -3.71
CA PHE A 24 39.74 -29.64 -2.82
C PHE A 24 39.99 -29.37 -1.31
N ASN A 25 41.19 -28.98 -0.91
CA ASN A 25 41.50 -28.68 0.51
C ASN A 25 41.23 -27.22 0.93
N ILE A 26 40.75 -26.35 0.02
CA ILE A 26 40.34 -24.98 0.37
C ILE A 26 38.86 -24.89 0.73
N SER A 27 38.08 -25.95 0.54
CA SER A 27 36.61 -25.94 0.73
C SER A 27 36.11 -26.58 2.03
N ALA A 28 36.97 -26.87 2.99
CA ALA A 28 36.55 -27.40 4.29
C ALA A 28 37.09 -26.52 5.43
N GLN A 29 36.50 -25.35 5.60
CA GLN A 29 36.52 -24.65 6.87
C GLN A 29 35.07 -24.50 7.33
N GLU A 30 34.68 -25.47 8.15
CA GLU A 30 33.40 -25.53 8.82
C GLU A 30 33.27 -24.45 9.90
N GLY A 31 32.00 -24.03 10.08
CA GLY A 31 31.54 -23.54 11.37
C GLY A 31 31.90 -22.09 11.68
N SER A 32 31.59 -21.15 10.81
CA SER A 32 31.46 -19.76 11.24
C SER A 32 30.06 -19.56 11.85
N GLU A 33 30.02 -19.14 13.10
CA GLU A 33 28.85 -18.47 13.66
C GLU A 33 28.28 -17.54 12.61
N GLN A 34 27.00 -17.70 12.27
CA GLN A 34 26.33 -16.82 11.31
C GLN A 34 26.35 -15.42 11.91
N ASN A 35 27.29 -14.58 11.46
CA ASN A 35 27.27 -13.18 11.81
C ASN A 35 26.02 -12.54 11.21
N VAL A 36 25.01 -12.32 12.04
CA VAL A 36 23.79 -11.62 11.67
C VAL A 36 24.14 -10.15 11.52
N ILE A 37 23.98 -9.61 10.31
CA ILE A 37 24.21 -8.19 10.07
C ILE A 37 23.03 -7.38 10.61
N SER A 38 23.33 -6.20 11.16
CA SER A 38 22.30 -5.24 11.58
C SER A 38 22.08 -4.22 10.46
N LEU A 39 20.87 -4.16 9.95
CA LEU A 39 20.43 -3.15 9.00
C LEU A 39 19.93 -1.91 9.77
N LYS A 40 20.32 -0.70 9.32
CA LYS A 40 19.88 0.57 9.92
C LYS A 40 18.73 1.15 9.08
N SER A 41 17.57 0.58 9.20
CA SER A 41 16.41 1.02 8.44
C SER A 41 15.23 1.38 9.33
N LYS A 42 14.26 2.12 8.79
CA LYS A 42 13.03 2.49 9.51
C LYS A 42 11.87 1.63 9.03
N PRO A 43 11.10 1.00 9.93
CA PRO A 43 9.97 0.12 9.56
C PRO A 43 8.72 0.90 9.17
N ILE A 44 8.84 2.17 8.86
CA ILE A 44 7.74 3.08 8.52
C ILE A 44 8.02 3.82 7.22
N ILE A 45 6.99 4.05 6.44
CA ILE A 45 7.04 4.97 5.30
C ILE A 45 6.91 6.38 5.87
N ASN A 46 7.99 7.17 5.85
CA ASN A 46 7.93 8.56 6.32
C ASN A 46 6.93 9.34 5.45
N SER A 47 6.00 10.04 6.07
CA SER A 47 5.11 11.01 5.44
C SER A 47 5.46 12.43 5.88
N GLY A 48 4.49 13.33 5.97
CA GLY A 48 4.67 14.65 6.57
C GLY A 48 4.50 14.63 8.09
N SER A 49 4.48 15.79 8.72
CA SER A 49 4.33 15.91 10.16
C SER A 49 2.90 15.66 10.62
N PHE A 50 2.75 14.78 11.59
CA PHE A 50 1.48 14.40 12.22
C PHE A 50 0.45 13.84 11.22
N PRO A 51 0.71 12.68 10.59
CA PRO A 51 -0.22 12.03 9.67
C PRO A 51 -1.46 11.52 10.41
N ILE A 52 -2.68 11.86 9.91
CA ILE A 52 -3.95 11.47 10.52
C ILE A 52 -4.82 10.69 9.53
N GLY A 53 -5.38 11.38 8.53
CA GLY A 53 -6.22 10.79 7.50
C GLY A 53 -5.40 10.02 6.48
N ILE A 54 -5.93 8.90 5.99
CA ILE A 54 -5.29 8.09 4.96
C ILE A 54 -6.35 7.40 4.12
N ASP A 55 -6.15 7.43 2.82
CA ASP A 55 -6.93 6.60 1.91
C ASP A 55 -6.07 6.08 0.74
N ILE A 56 -6.58 5.04 0.06
CA ILE A 56 -5.89 4.35 -1.00
C ILE A 56 -6.61 4.50 -2.34
N ASN A 57 -5.86 4.78 -3.40
CA ASN A 57 -6.33 4.52 -4.75
C ASN A 57 -5.81 3.16 -5.23
N PRO A 58 -6.60 2.10 -5.19
CA PRO A 58 -6.17 0.76 -5.58
C PRO A 58 -5.90 0.64 -7.09
N ILE A 59 -6.39 1.60 -7.88
CA ILE A 59 -6.20 1.63 -9.34
C ILE A 59 -4.80 2.12 -9.70
N THR A 60 -4.35 3.19 -9.01
CA THR A 60 -3.04 3.79 -9.25
C THR A 60 -1.97 3.27 -8.32
N ASN A 61 -2.35 2.42 -7.36
CA ASN A 61 -1.50 1.86 -6.32
C ASN A 61 -0.79 2.95 -5.49
N LYS A 62 -1.58 3.96 -5.08
CA LYS A 62 -1.08 5.10 -4.29
C LYS A 62 -1.87 5.29 -3.01
N LEU A 63 -1.15 5.63 -1.94
CA LEU A 63 -1.73 6.14 -0.70
C LEU A 63 -1.69 7.67 -0.71
N TYR A 64 -2.72 8.26 -0.14
CA TYR A 64 -2.83 9.68 0.13
C TYR A 64 -2.95 9.87 1.64
N VAL A 65 -2.12 10.74 2.20
CA VAL A 65 -2.01 10.92 3.66
C VAL A 65 -2.12 12.38 4.02
N ALA A 66 -3.08 12.71 4.87
CA ALA A 66 -3.26 14.05 5.42
C ALA A 66 -2.28 14.28 6.58
N ASN A 67 -1.37 15.21 6.41
CA ASN A 67 -0.35 15.58 7.40
C ASN A 67 -0.74 16.88 8.07
N GLN A 68 -1.35 16.78 9.25
CA GLN A 68 -2.02 17.89 9.92
C GLN A 68 -1.11 19.10 10.17
N PHE A 69 0.11 18.86 10.68
CA PHE A 69 1.01 19.94 11.05
C PHE A 69 1.88 20.46 9.90
N SER A 70 1.98 19.71 8.81
CA SER A 70 2.68 20.16 7.60
C SER A 70 1.76 20.87 6.61
N ASN A 71 0.44 20.84 6.78
CA ASN A 71 -0.55 21.37 5.83
C ASN A 71 -0.41 20.77 4.42
N THR A 72 -0.09 19.47 4.34
CA THR A 72 0.16 18.78 3.08
C THR A 72 -0.61 17.47 2.99
N ILE A 73 -0.82 17.02 1.75
CA ILE A 73 -1.17 15.63 1.44
C ILE A 73 0.06 14.95 0.84
N SER A 74 0.56 13.89 1.49
CA SER A 74 1.60 13.05 0.92
C SER A 74 1.00 12.05 -0.07
N VAL A 75 1.60 11.95 -1.25
CA VAL A 75 1.33 10.92 -2.26
C VAL A 75 2.42 9.87 -2.16
N ILE A 76 2.06 8.65 -1.83
CA ILE A 76 3.00 7.55 -1.59
C ILE A 76 2.79 6.47 -2.65
N ASP A 77 3.87 6.10 -3.34
CA ASP A 77 3.92 4.93 -4.20
C ASP A 77 4.04 3.69 -3.32
N ILE A 78 3.01 2.83 -3.36
CA ILE A 78 2.96 1.63 -2.51
C ILE A 78 4.04 0.63 -2.89
N ASP A 79 4.32 0.46 -4.18
CA ASP A 79 5.33 -0.50 -4.64
C ASP A 79 6.73 -0.10 -4.18
N LYS A 80 7.04 1.19 -4.30
CA LYS A 80 8.34 1.74 -3.89
C LYS A 80 8.43 2.07 -2.40
N SER A 81 7.29 2.03 -1.68
CA SER A 81 7.20 2.43 -0.26
C SER A 81 7.82 3.82 0.01
N LYS A 82 7.56 4.76 -0.90
CA LYS A 82 8.20 6.08 -0.90
C LYS A 82 7.21 7.19 -1.22
N VAL A 83 7.38 8.33 -0.54
CA VAL A 83 6.67 9.56 -0.90
C VAL A 83 7.17 10.04 -2.27
N GLU A 84 6.25 10.15 -3.23
CA GLU A 84 6.52 10.75 -4.54
C GLU A 84 6.41 12.27 -4.49
N LYS A 85 5.44 12.77 -3.72
CA LYS A 85 5.16 14.20 -3.63
C LYS A 85 4.41 14.55 -2.35
N ASN A 86 4.67 15.75 -1.85
CA ASN A 86 3.82 16.44 -0.90
C ASN A 86 3.08 17.57 -1.63
N ILE A 87 1.77 17.66 -1.44
CA ILE A 87 0.89 18.63 -2.09
C ILE A 87 0.39 19.58 -1.00
N ASP A 88 0.66 20.86 -1.15
CA ASP A 88 0.16 21.89 -0.25
C ASP A 88 -1.38 22.01 -0.36
N VAL A 89 -2.06 22.07 0.80
CA VAL A 89 -3.51 22.15 0.91
C VAL A 89 -3.93 23.29 1.85
N GLY A 90 -5.08 23.23 2.47
CA GLY A 90 -5.47 24.16 3.53
C GLY A 90 -4.82 23.81 4.87
N ASN A 91 -5.11 24.61 5.92
CA ASN A 91 -4.54 24.44 7.25
C ASN A 91 -5.16 23.23 7.96
N SER A 92 -4.32 22.50 8.67
CA SER A 92 -4.71 21.32 9.46
C SER A 92 -5.54 20.30 8.66
N PRO A 93 -5.01 19.75 7.55
CA PRO A 93 -5.73 18.69 6.84
C PRO A 93 -5.97 17.51 7.80
N TYR A 94 -7.23 17.08 7.86
CA TYR A 94 -7.68 16.09 8.84
C TYR A 94 -7.99 14.74 8.20
N ASP A 95 -8.78 14.73 7.15
CA ASP A 95 -9.17 13.54 6.42
C ASP A 95 -8.85 13.65 4.94
N VAL A 96 -8.73 12.51 4.31
CA VAL A 96 -8.56 12.40 2.86
C VAL A 96 -9.39 11.21 2.37
N ASP A 97 -10.14 11.41 1.28
CA ASP A 97 -10.93 10.37 0.63
C ASP A 97 -10.69 10.44 -0.89
N VAL A 98 -10.63 9.29 -1.53
CA VAL A 98 -10.26 9.13 -2.93
C VAL A 98 -11.43 8.64 -3.75
N ASN A 99 -11.75 9.35 -4.84
CA ASN A 99 -12.57 8.80 -5.90
C ASN A 99 -11.66 8.02 -6.87
N PRO A 100 -11.60 6.68 -6.78
CA PRO A 100 -10.66 5.90 -7.58
C PRO A 100 -10.98 5.93 -9.07
N PHE A 101 -12.23 6.22 -9.46
CA PHE A 101 -12.66 6.24 -10.86
C PHE A 101 -12.23 7.53 -11.58
N SER A 102 -12.36 8.67 -10.93
CA SER A 102 -11.91 9.95 -11.49
C SER A 102 -10.49 10.31 -11.11
N ASN A 103 -9.87 9.53 -10.22
CA ASN A 103 -8.59 9.82 -9.58
C ASN A 103 -8.55 11.23 -8.95
N ARG A 104 -9.70 11.65 -8.37
CA ARG A 104 -9.82 12.89 -7.59
C ARG A 104 -9.66 12.57 -6.12
N ILE A 105 -8.89 13.40 -5.45
CA ILE A 105 -8.64 13.30 -4.03
C ILE A 105 -9.24 14.52 -3.35
N TYR A 106 -9.94 14.30 -2.27
CA TYR A 106 -10.58 15.34 -1.47
C TYR A 106 -9.97 15.32 -0.07
N ALA A 107 -9.52 16.49 0.40
CA ALA A 107 -8.95 16.61 1.73
C ALA A 107 -9.69 17.68 2.52
N SER A 108 -10.17 17.35 3.71
CA SER A 108 -10.75 18.32 4.64
C SER A 108 -9.65 19.12 5.34
N ASN A 109 -9.76 20.42 5.32
CA ASN A 109 -8.81 21.33 5.97
C ASN A 109 -9.52 21.97 7.16
N ARG A 110 -9.31 21.38 8.34
CA ARG A 110 -10.05 21.70 9.56
C ARG A 110 -10.01 23.18 9.93
N ASP A 111 -8.81 23.77 9.94
CA ASP A 111 -8.62 25.16 10.39
C ASP A 111 -8.73 26.18 9.24
N SER A 112 -9.09 25.76 8.04
CA SER A 112 -9.36 26.60 6.87
C SER A 112 -10.81 26.55 6.42
N ASP A 113 -11.66 25.70 7.02
CA ASP A 113 -13.08 25.51 6.69
C ASP A 113 -13.31 25.21 5.20
N THR A 114 -12.42 24.41 4.61
CA THR A 114 -12.44 24.10 3.18
C THR A 114 -12.20 22.61 2.90
N ILE A 115 -12.62 22.19 1.70
CA ILE A 115 -12.19 20.94 1.07
C ILE A 115 -11.22 21.27 -0.05
N SER A 116 -10.00 20.75 -0.01
CA SER A 116 -9.08 20.77 -1.14
C SER A 116 -9.42 19.67 -2.14
N VAL A 117 -9.55 20.03 -3.41
CA VAL A 117 -9.74 19.09 -4.53
C VAL A 117 -8.42 18.93 -5.27
N ILE A 118 -7.93 17.71 -5.37
CA ILE A 118 -6.62 17.38 -5.93
C ILE A 118 -6.80 16.45 -7.13
N ASP A 119 -6.04 16.71 -8.18
CA ASP A 119 -5.91 15.83 -9.34
C ASP A 119 -4.81 14.79 -9.09
N GLY A 120 -5.19 13.53 -8.99
CA GLY A 120 -4.26 12.42 -8.72
C GLY A 120 -3.38 12.02 -9.91
N PHE A 121 -3.65 12.51 -11.13
CA PHE A 121 -2.77 12.28 -12.27
C PHE A 121 -1.60 13.27 -12.28
N THR A 122 -1.89 14.54 -11.97
CA THR A 122 -0.90 15.62 -11.98
C THR A 122 -0.32 15.90 -10.60
N ASN A 123 -0.94 15.37 -9.54
CA ASN A 123 -0.63 15.66 -8.15
C ASN A 123 -0.64 17.17 -7.86
N LYS A 124 -1.68 17.87 -8.37
CA LYS A 124 -1.88 19.31 -8.17
C LYS A 124 -3.23 19.58 -7.53
N GLN A 125 -3.27 20.54 -6.61
CA GLN A 125 -4.52 21.07 -6.13
C GLN A 125 -5.23 21.85 -7.25
N LEU A 126 -6.50 21.53 -7.49
CA LEU A 126 -7.33 22.17 -8.51
C LEU A 126 -8.15 23.33 -7.97
N SER A 127 -8.77 23.11 -6.80
CA SER A 127 -9.65 24.08 -6.17
C SER A 127 -9.72 23.88 -4.65
N LYS A 128 -10.29 24.86 -3.97
CA LYS A 128 -10.74 24.78 -2.57
C LYS A 128 -12.23 25.11 -2.53
N ILE A 129 -13.01 24.30 -1.84
CA ILE A 129 -14.46 24.47 -1.69
C ILE A 129 -14.71 24.91 -0.25
N PRO A 130 -15.23 26.11 0.01
CA PRO A 130 -15.66 26.51 1.34
C PRO A 130 -16.82 25.62 1.82
N VAL A 131 -16.75 25.17 3.09
CA VAL A 131 -17.78 24.33 3.74
C VAL A 131 -18.16 24.92 5.10
N GLY A 132 -18.70 24.12 6.01
CA GLY A 132 -18.93 24.57 7.39
C GLY A 132 -17.65 24.54 8.22
N ASP A 133 -17.70 25.08 9.45
CA ASP A 133 -16.55 25.22 10.33
C ASP A 133 -16.05 23.87 10.83
N SER A 134 -14.74 23.71 10.91
CA SER A 134 -14.02 22.52 11.35
C SER A 134 -14.46 21.24 10.58
N PRO A 135 -14.25 21.18 9.25
CA PRO A 135 -14.53 19.96 8.50
C PRO A 135 -13.58 18.83 8.90
N LEU A 136 -14.14 17.66 9.22
CA LEU A 136 -13.43 16.45 9.64
C LEU A 136 -13.62 15.35 8.59
N GLY A 137 -14.49 14.35 8.85
CA GLY A 137 -14.68 13.20 7.98
C GLY A 137 -15.29 13.55 6.63
N ILE A 138 -14.81 12.87 5.61
CA ILE A 138 -15.31 12.94 4.23
C ILE A 138 -15.84 11.57 3.85
N GLY A 139 -16.91 11.54 3.04
CA GLY A 139 -17.39 10.32 2.41
C GLY A 139 -17.85 10.58 0.99
N ILE A 140 -17.44 9.74 0.04
CA ILE A 140 -17.77 9.87 -1.38
C ILE A 140 -18.85 8.88 -1.77
N ASN A 141 -20.01 9.38 -2.19
CA ASN A 141 -21.04 8.57 -2.83
C ASN A 141 -20.73 8.42 -4.32
N LEU A 142 -20.02 7.36 -4.66
CA LEU A 142 -19.60 7.09 -6.04
C LEU A 142 -20.78 6.94 -7.01
N GLY A 143 -21.91 6.38 -6.53
CA GLY A 143 -23.10 6.17 -7.35
C GLY A 143 -23.83 7.45 -7.74
N ARG A 144 -23.70 8.51 -6.91
CA ARG A 144 -24.33 9.82 -7.16
C ARG A 144 -23.31 10.87 -7.62
N GLY A 145 -22.02 10.63 -7.43
CA GLY A 145 -21.00 11.66 -7.60
C GLY A 145 -21.12 12.77 -6.55
N TRP A 146 -21.53 12.44 -5.32
CA TRP A 146 -21.67 13.40 -4.23
C TRP A 146 -20.64 13.17 -3.14
N ILE A 147 -20.16 14.26 -2.55
CA ILE A 147 -19.23 14.26 -1.44
C ILE A 147 -19.97 14.78 -0.21
N TYR A 148 -19.87 14.07 0.89
CA TYR A 148 -20.39 14.45 2.19
C TYR A 148 -19.26 14.87 3.09
N VAL A 149 -19.41 15.99 3.80
CA VAL A 149 -18.41 16.55 4.71
C VAL A 149 -19.03 16.78 6.07
N ALA A 150 -18.47 16.19 7.10
CA ALA A 150 -18.85 16.43 8.48
C ALA A 150 -18.19 17.70 9.01
N ASN A 151 -18.96 18.75 9.31
CA ASN A 151 -18.47 20.01 9.84
C ASN A 151 -18.78 20.05 11.34
N LEU A 152 -17.76 19.77 12.17
CA LEU A 152 -17.93 19.55 13.60
C LEU A 152 -18.52 20.79 14.30
N ASP A 153 -17.88 21.95 14.16
CA ASP A 153 -18.24 23.14 14.90
C ASP A 153 -19.50 23.82 14.33
N SER A 154 -19.69 23.77 13.03
CA SER A 154 -20.96 24.19 12.40
C SER A 154 -22.13 23.25 12.68
N LYS A 155 -21.91 22.02 13.20
CA LYS A 155 -22.95 21.01 13.47
C LYS A 155 -23.77 20.63 12.24
N THR A 156 -23.11 20.57 11.09
CA THR A 156 -23.74 20.34 9.79
C THR A 156 -23.03 19.26 9.00
N VAL A 157 -23.73 18.71 8.01
CA VAL A 157 -23.10 17.90 6.96
C VAL A 157 -23.32 18.64 5.63
N THR A 158 -22.22 19.03 4.98
CA THR A 158 -22.26 19.64 3.64
C THR A 158 -22.27 18.56 2.58
N VAL A 159 -23.16 18.68 1.58
CA VAL A 159 -23.23 17.79 0.40
C VAL A 159 -22.78 18.57 -0.82
N ILE A 160 -21.77 18.07 -1.54
CA ILE A 160 -21.11 18.73 -2.66
C ILE A 160 -21.26 17.84 -3.91
N ASP A 161 -21.51 18.42 -5.07
CA ASP A 161 -21.39 17.74 -6.35
C ASP A 161 -19.91 17.58 -6.73
N ALA A 162 -19.46 16.34 -6.98
CA ALA A 162 -18.07 16.07 -7.32
C ALA A 162 -17.69 16.43 -8.78
N ILE A 163 -18.67 16.81 -9.62
CA ILE A 163 -18.43 17.16 -11.03
C ILE A 163 -17.97 18.60 -11.15
N ASP A 164 -18.74 19.52 -10.57
CA ASP A 164 -18.51 20.97 -10.67
C ASP A 164 -18.16 21.63 -9.34
N ASN A 165 -18.11 20.85 -8.26
CA ASN A 165 -17.72 21.28 -6.91
C ASN A 165 -18.68 22.29 -6.26
N HIS A 166 -19.94 22.37 -6.68
CA HIS A 166 -20.93 23.22 -6.01
C HIS A 166 -21.57 22.53 -4.80
N ILE A 167 -21.99 23.31 -3.81
CA ILE A 167 -22.72 22.82 -2.64
C ILE A 167 -24.18 22.56 -3.05
N ILE A 168 -24.60 21.28 -2.99
CA ILE A 168 -25.97 20.86 -3.25
C ILE A 168 -26.87 21.21 -2.06
N LYS A 169 -26.39 20.92 -0.83
CA LYS A 169 -27.19 21.06 0.39
C LYS A 169 -26.31 21.09 1.65
N THR A 170 -26.80 21.77 2.68
CA THR A 170 -26.25 21.71 4.04
C THR A 170 -27.30 21.12 4.97
N LEU A 171 -26.97 19.99 5.60
CA LEU A 171 -27.88 19.23 6.47
C LEU A 171 -27.63 19.57 7.94
N LYS A 172 -28.68 19.76 8.72
CA LYS A 172 -28.65 20.15 10.15
C LYS A 172 -29.23 19.07 11.06
N TYR A 173 -28.88 17.81 10.82
CA TYR A 173 -29.39 16.68 11.62
C TYR A 173 -28.46 16.35 12.81
N ALA A 174 -27.17 16.57 12.65
CA ALA A 174 -26.14 16.23 13.63
C ALA A 174 -25.97 17.27 14.72
N SER A 175 -25.41 16.85 15.85
CA SER A 175 -25.00 17.70 16.97
C SER A 175 -23.49 17.99 16.93
N LEU A 176 -22.67 16.95 16.74
CA LEU A 176 -21.23 17.04 16.54
C LEU A 176 -20.82 15.93 15.54
N PRO A 177 -21.07 16.15 14.23
CA PRO A 177 -20.75 15.16 13.21
C PRO A 177 -19.22 15.00 13.10
N TYR A 178 -18.77 13.74 13.03
CA TYR A 178 -17.35 13.46 13.09
C TYR A 178 -16.82 12.74 11.85
N ASP A 179 -17.41 11.59 11.49
CA ASP A 179 -16.98 10.79 10.35
C ASP A 179 -18.16 10.33 9.50
N ILE A 180 -17.90 10.00 8.23
CA ILE A 180 -18.94 9.64 7.26
C ILE A 180 -18.48 8.44 6.44
N VAL A 181 -19.35 7.42 6.34
CA VAL A 181 -19.17 6.33 5.37
C VAL A 181 -20.44 6.11 4.57
N ILE A 182 -20.28 5.68 3.31
CA ILE A 182 -21.39 5.41 2.40
C ILE A 182 -21.45 3.93 2.08
N ASN A 183 -22.65 3.36 2.15
CA ASN A 183 -22.90 2.03 1.62
C ASN A 183 -23.29 2.14 0.14
N PRO A 184 -22.42 1.78 -0.81
CA PRO A 184 -22.72 1.91 -2.23
C PRO A 184 -23.83 0.96 -2.71
N LEU A 185 -24.08 -0.16 -1.99
CA LEU A 185 -25.11 -1.14 -2.36
C LEU A 185 -26.50 -0.70 -1.95
N THR A 186 -26.64 -0.06 -0.78
CA THR A 186 -27.93 0.39 -0.24
C THR A 186 -28.16 1.89 -0.43
N ASN A 187 -27.14 2.60 -0.91
CA ASN A 187 -27.14 4.07 -1.03
C ASN A 187 -27.47 4.79 0.27
N LYS A 188 -27.10 4.22 1.43
CA LYS A 188 -27.23 4.86 2.74
C LYS A 188 -25.94 5.56 3.13
N VAL A 189 -26.06 6.73 3.73
CA VAL A 189 -24.97 7.51 4.31
C VAL A 189 -25.04 7.41 5.82
N TYR A 190 -23.97 6.98 6.45
CA TYR A 190 -23.85 6.86 7.90
C TYR A 190 -22.92 7.96 8.41
N VAL A 191 -23.37 8.71 9.41
CA VAL A 191 -22.62 9.82 10.02
C VAL A 191 -22.51 9.56 11.52
N SER A 192 -21.32 9.49 12.07
CA SER A 192 -21.12 9.44 13.53
C SER A 192 -21.41 10.83 14.13
N ASP A 193 -22.20 10.85 15.19
CA ASP A 193 -22.58 12.07 15.94
C ASP A 193 -22.08 11.93 17.39
N LEU A 194 -20.89 12.51 17.63
CA LEU A 194 -20.27 12.54 18.95
C LEU A 194 -21.17 13.12 20.03
N GLY A 195 -21.94 14.15 19.68
CA GLY A 195 -22.74 14.90 20.64
C GLY A 195 -24.02 14.18 21.11
N LYS A 196 -24.38 13.07 20.44
CA LYS A 196 -25.60 12.30 20.75
C LYS A 196 -25.30 10.81 20.94
N ASP A 197 -24.05 10.41 21.00
CA ASP A 197 -23.65 8.99 21.10
C ASP A 197 -24.42 8.10 20.12
N SER A 198 -24.49 8.54 18.85
CA SER A 198 -25.33 7.91 17.84
C SER A 198 -24.70 7.93 16.45
N VAL A 199 -25.26 7.12 15.58
CA VAL A 199 -25.00 7.15 14.13
C VAL A 199 -26.29 7.58 13.42
N LEU A 200 -26.20 8.66 12.65
CA LEU A 200 -27.29 9.09 11.77
C LEU A 200 -27.23 8.28 10.49
N VAL A 201 -28.38 7.87 9.99
CA VAL A 201 -28.54 7.18 8.71
C VAL A 201 -29.34 8.07 7.76
N LEU A 202 -28.73 8.47 6.66
CA LEU A 202 -29.37 9.27 5.63
C LEU A 202 -29.64 8.42 4.38
N ASP A 203 -30.72 8.73 3.70
CA ASP A 203 -30.95 8.26 2.34
C ASP A 203 -30.07 9.04 1.37
N GLY A 204 -29.12 8.38 0.73
CA GLY A 204 -28.18 9.00 -0.21
C GLY A 204 -28.81 9.45 -1.54
N SER A 205 -30.11 9.22 -1.76
CA SER A 205 -30.82 9.69 -2.96
C SER A 205 -31.40 11.09 -2.81
N ASN A 206 -31.80 11.46 -1.59
CA ASN A 206 -32.50 12.72 -1.31
C ASN A 206 -31.98 13.46 -0.07
N ASN A 207 -31.00 12.88 0.64
CA ASN A 207 -30.37 13.43 1.84
C ASN A 207 -31.33 13.61 3.02
N THR A 208 -32.36 12.77 3.15
CA THR A 208 -33.26 12.79 4.31
C THR A 208 -32.78 11.85 5.41
N LEU A 209 -33.00 12.23 6.67
CA LEU A 209 -32.72 11.40 7.82
C LEU A 209 -33.70 10.21 7.87
N VAL A 210 -33.17 8.99 7.81
CA VAL A 210 -33.93 7.74 7.85
C VAL A 210 -34.00 7.18 9.27
N SER A 211 -32.89 7.25 10.00
CA SER A 211 -32.77 6.65 11.33
C SER A 211 -31.66 7.32 12.13
N THR A 212 -31.79 7.23 13.47
CA THR A 212 -30.72 7.55 14.42
C THR A 212 -30.50 6.31 15.27
N ILE A 213 -29.28 5.78 15.26
CA ILE A 213 -28.92 4.53 15.91
C ILE A 213 -28.09 4.86 17.15
N PRO A 214 -28.57 4.62 18.39
CA PRO A 214 -27.74 4.77 19.58
C PRO A 214 -26.59 3.76 19.56
N VAL A 215 -25.37 4.21 19.91
CA VAL A 215 -24.14 3.41 19.96
C VAL A 215 -23.41 3.64 21.28
N GLY A 216 -22.14 3.31 21.39
CA GLY A 216 -21.35 3.62 22.58
C GLY A 216 -20.97 5.11 22.66
N LEU A 217 -20.33 5.50 23.78
CA LEU A 217 -19.97 6.90 24.05
C LEU A 217 -18.87 7.42 23.14
N ASN A 218 -19.06 8.62 22.63
CA ASN A 218 -18.14 9.32 21.72
C ASN A 218 -17.80 8.48 20.48
N PRO A 219 -18.81 8.14 19.63
CA PRO A 219 -18.58 7.42 18.39
C PRO A 219 -17.69 8.25 17.46
N SER A 220 -16.55 7.71 17.05
CA SER A 220 -15.57 8.42 16.22
C SER A 220 -15.62 7.92 14.77
N VAL A 221 -14.70 7.05 14.38
CA VAL A 221 -14.56 6.62 12.99
C VAL A 221 -15.47 5.45 12.66
N LEU A 222 -16.00 5.47 11.45
CA LEU A 222 -16.89 4.47 10.88
C LEU A 222 -16.16 3.64 9.83
N ALA A 223 -16.50 2.37 9.72
CA ALA A 223 -16.09 1.52 8.60
C ALA A 223 -17.23 0.61 8.17
N ILE A 224 -17.25 0.21 6.90
CA ILE A 224 -18.31 -0.63 6.36
C ILE A 224 -17.76 -1.88 5.68
N ASN A 225 -18.36 -3.03 5.99
CA ASN A 225 -18.24 -4.23 5.19
C ASN A 225 -19.41 -4.28 4.20
N THR A 226 -19.13 -3.96 2.96
CA THR A 226 -20.16 -3.95 1.90
C THR A 226 -20.65 -5.35 1.56
N GLN A 227 -19.86 -6.40 1.74
CA GLN A 227 -20.26 -7.77 1.46
C GLN A 227 -21.28 -8.30 2.46
N THR A 228 -21.15 -7.92 3.73
CA THR A 228 -22.06 -8.35 4.81
C THR A 228 -23.11 -7.29 5.16
N ASN A 229 -23.03 -6.10 4.56
CA ASN A 229 -23.86 -4.94 4.90
C ASN A 229 -23.78 -4.59 6.39
N THR A 230 -22.58 -4.62 6.97
CA THR A 230 -22.32 -4.36 8.38
C THR A 230 -21.50 -3.09 8.55
N ILE A 231 -21.93 -2.22 9.45
CA ILE A 231 -21.23 -0.99 9.81
C ILE A 231 -20.58 -1.16 11.18
N TYR A 232 -19.33 -0.77 11.29
CA TYR A 232 -18.55 -0.80 12.52
C TYR A 232 -18.26 0.63 12.97
N VAL A 233 -18.40 0.89 14.26
CA VAL A 233 -18.24 2.22 14.86
C VAL A 233 -17.31 2.12 16.06
N SER A 234 -16.20 2.83 16.04
CA SER A 234 -15.32 2.95 17.21
C SER A 234 -15.93 3.91 18.23
N ASN A 235 -16.10 3.45 19.46
CA ASN A 235 -16.64 4.23 20.57
C ASN A 235 -15.50 4.61 21.51
N PHE A 236 -14.95 5.79 21.36
CA PHE A 236 -13.73 6.25 21.98
C PHE A 236 -13.72 6.13 23.52
N SER A 237 -14.82 6.49 24.16
CA SER A 237 -14.90 6.54 25.62
C SER A 237 -15.42 5.27 26.28
N ASN A 238 -15.86 4.28 25.50
CA ASN A 238 -16.29 2.98 26.02
C ASN A 238 -15.30 1.85 25.75
N ASP A 239 -14.22 2.09 24.99
CA ASP A 239 -13.27 1.07 24.56
C ASP A 239 -13.98 -0.10 23.82
N THR A 240 -14.93 0.22 22.97
CA THR A 240 -15.72 -0.77 22.24
C THR A 240 -15.86 -0.39 20.75
N VAL A 241 -16.25 -1.38 19.97
CA VAL A 241 -16.76 -1.22 18.61
C VAL A 241 -18.22 -1.65 18.56
N SER A 242 -19.13 -0.75 18.17
CA SER A 242 -20.53 -1.11 17.90
C SER A 242 -20.63 -1.74 16.52
N VAL A 243 -21.33 -2.86 16.41
CA VAL A 243 -21.62 -3.57 15.16
C VAL A 243 -23.06 -3.30 14.77
N ILE A 244 -23.28 -2.62 13.68
CA ILE A 244 -24.60 -2.22 13.19
C ILE A 244 -24.96 -3.05 11.97
N ASN A 245 -26.15 -3.66 11.99
CA ASN A 245 -26.75 -4.30 10.83
C ASN A 245 -27.33 -3.22 9.90
N GLY A 246 -26.80 -3.09 8.70
CA GLY A 246 -27.18 -2.07 7.73
C GLY A 246 -28.57 -2.28 7.11
N THR A 247 -29.19 -3.48 7.27
CA THR A 247 -30.55 -3.74 6.83
C THR A 247 -31.55 -3.24 7.87
N SER A 248 -31.38 -3.63 9.14
CA SER A 248 -32.28 -3.28 10.24
C SER A 248 -32.00 -1.90 10.85
N ASN A 249 -30.82 -1.32 10.61
CA ASN A 249 -30.30 -0.12 11.25
C ASN A 249 -30.30 -0.24 12.80
N LYS A 250 -29.86 -1.39 13.32
CA LYS A 250 -29.78 -1.66 14.76
C LYS A 250 -28.40 -2.17 15.12
N VAL A 251 -27.94 -1.84 16.34
CA VAL A 251 -26.73 -2.45 16.92
C VAL A 251 -27.03 -3.92 17.23
N GLU A 252 -26.21 -4.82 16.71
CA GLU A 252 -26.28 -6.26 17.00
C GLU A 252 -25.47 -6.61 18.24
N THR A 253 -24.29 -6.01 18.38
CA THR A 253 -23.38 -6.26 19.51
C THR A 253 -22.38 -5.12 19.68
N ASN A 254 -21.77 -5.06 20.85
CA ASN A 254 -20.60 -4.21 21.13
C ASN A 254 -19.41 -5.10 21.45
N ILE A 255 -18.32 -4.90 20.77
CA ILE A 255 -17.08 -5.68 20.90
C ILE A 255 -16.11 -4.87 21.76
N LYS A 256 -15.62 -5.44 22.86
CA LYS A 256 -14.56 -4.82 23.66
C LYS A 256 -13.25 -4.90 22.89
N VAL A 257 -12.54 -3.77 22.79
CA VAL A 257 -11.23 -3.62 22.14
C VAL A 257 -10.22 -3.00 23.12
N GLY A 258 -9.11 -2.50 22.65
CA GLY A 258 -8.18 -1.74 23.49
C GLY A 258 -8.69 -0.35 23.84
N ASN A 259 -7.90 0.40 24.62
CA ASN A 259 -8.32 1.69 25.18
C ASN A 259 -8.29 2.81 24.12
N ASN A 260 -9.33 3.65 24.17
CA ASN A 260 -9.53 4.78 23.28
C ASN A 260 -9.43 4.43 21.78
N PRO A 261 -10.32 3.58 21.25
CA PRO A 261 -10.36 3.26 19.82
C PRO A 261 -10.72 4.50 19.01
N VAL A 262 -9.90 4.83 18.01
CA VAL A 262 -10.07 6.04 17.19
C VAL A 262 -10.25 5.73 15.72
N GLY A 263 -9.40 4.89 15.14
CA GLY A 263 -9.48 4.51 13.74
C GLY A 263 -10.04 3.11 13.57
N ILE A 264 -10.79 2.88 12.51
CA ILE A 264 -11.33 1.57 12.16
C ILE A 264 -11.33 1.40 10.66
N ALA A 265 -10.95 0.20 10.17
CA ALA A 265 -11.04 -0.16 8.77
C ALA A 265 -11.43 -1.62 8.59
N VAL A 266 -12.03 -1.94 7.46
CA VAL A 266 -12.51 -3.28 7.12
C VAL A 266 -11.77 -3.83 5.92
N ASN A 267 -11.29 -5.06 6.02
CA ASN A 267 -10.93 -5.86 4.86
C ASN A 267 -12.11 -6.79 4.50
N PRO A 268 -12.92 -6.44 3.51
CA PRO A 268 -14.11 -7.21 3.19
C PRO A 268 -13.77 -8.59 2.60
N ARG A 269 -12.62 -8.75 1.96
CA ARG A 269 -12.21 -10.00 1.31
C ARG A 269 -11.95 -11.13 2.29
N ILE A 270 -11.35 -10.81 3.45
CA ILE A 270 -11.04 -11.78 4.51
C ILE A 270 -11.92 -11.57 5.74
N ASN A 271 -12.89 -10.65 5.67
CA ASN A 271 -13.81 -10.27 6.73
C ASN A 271 -13.12 -10.00 8.08
N LYS A 272 -12.03 -9.21 8.04
CA LYS A 272 -11.31 -8.73 9.22
C LYS A 272 -11.51 -7.23 9.40
N ILE A 273 -11.63 -6.80 10.65
CA ILE A 273 -11.74 -5.41 11.04
C ILE A 273 -10.52 -5.04 11.89
N TYR A 274 -9.89 -3.93 11.57
CA TYR A 274 -8.71 -3.40 12.26
C TYR A 274 -9.11 -2.14 13.01
N VAL A 275 -8.81 -2.09 14.30
CA VAL A 275 -9.19 -0.99 15.19
C VAL A 275 -7.94 -0.44 15.87
N ASN A 276 -7.64 0.84 15.64
CA ASN A 276 -6.52 1.50 16.27
C ASN A 276 -6.90 2.00 17.68
N ASN A 277 -6.26 1.45 18.70
CA ASN A 277 -6.45 1.80 20.11
C ASN A 277 -5.36 2.79 20.52
N LEU A 278 -5.71 4.08 20.52
CA LEU A 278 -4.75 5.17 20.67
C LEU A 278 -3.97 5.13 21.99
N ALA A 279 -4.66 4.86 23.10
CA ALA A 279 -4.03 4.86 24.41
C ALA A 279 -3.12 3.65 24.63
N ASP A 280 -3.47 2.49 24.06
CA ASP A 280 -2.69 1.26 24.18
C ASP A 280 -1.58 1.14 23.13
N ASN A 281 -1.64 1.98 22.10
CA ASN A 281 -0.71 1.89 20.96
C ASN A 281 -0.73 0.51 20.29
N THR A 282 -1.95 -0.03 20.13
CA THR A 282 -2.20 -1.35 19.53
C THR A 282 -3.26 -1.28 18.44
N ILE A 283 -3.26 -2.31 17.59
CA ILE A 283 -4.37 -2.58 16.66
C ILE A 283 -5.09 -3.84 17.14
N SER A 284 -6.37 -3.72 17.50
CA SER A 284 -7.22 -4.90 17.68
C SER A 284 -7.70 -5.41 16.34
N VAL A 285 -7.50 -6.72 16.09
CA VAL A 285 -7.99 -7.41 14.89
C VAL A 285 -9.25 -8.18 15.26
N ILE A 286 -10.36 -7.87 14.61
CA ILE A 286 -11.66 -8.51 14.85
C ILE A 286 -11.98 -9.43 13.67
N ASN A 287 -12.43 -10.65 13.97
CA ASN A 287 -13.04 -11.53 13.00
C ASN A 287 -14.51 -11.11 12.79
N GLY A 288 -14.85 -10.63 11.59
CA GLY A 288 -16.19 -10.11 11.28
C GLY A 288 -17.29 -11.17 11.20
N THR A 289 -16.96 -12.47 11.17
CA THR A 289 -17.97 -13.55 11.24
C THR A 289 -18.38 -13.84 12.67
N THR A 290 -17.42 -13.79 13.60
CA THR A 290 -17.66 -14.13 15.01
C THR A 290 -17.85 -12.92 15.91
N ASN A 291 -17.56 -11.72 15.42
CA ASN A 291 -17.54 -10.46 16.17
C ASN A 291 -16.66 -10.54 17.43
N ARG A 292 -15.49 -11.18 17.32
CA ARG A 292 -14.53 -11.33 18.42
C ARG A 292 -13.15 -10.80 18.01
N VAL A 293 -12.46 -10.19 18.96
CA VAL A 293 -11.03 -9.89 18.81
C VAL A 293 -10.26 -11.20 18.73
N ILE A 294 -9.43 -11.36 17.70
CA ILE A 294 -8.60 -12.55 17.47
C ILE A 294 -7.13 -12.28 17.69
N GLU A 295 -6.70 -11.00 17.60
CA GLU A 295 -5.30 -10.59 17.77
C GLU A 295 -5.24 -9.15 18.25
N ASN A 296 -4.17 -8.79 19.00
CA ASN A 296 -3.82 -7.41 19.30
C ASN A 296 -2.37 -7.18 18.89
N ILE A 297 -2.17 -6.35 17.86
CA ILE A 297 -0.87 -6.05 17.29
C ILE A 297 -0.29 -4.84 18.01
N SER A 298 0.87 -4.97 18.69
CA SER A 298 1.58 -3.83 19.25
C SER A 298 2.28 -3.02 18.16
N LEU A 299 2.10 -1.70 18.17
CA LEU A 299 2.79 -0.79 17.26
C LEU A 299 4.15 -0.32 17.80
N GLU A 300 4.47 -0.59 19.07
CA GLU A 300 5.73 -0.18 19.72
C GLU A 300 6.98 -0.65 18.96
N PRO A 301 7.09 -1.89 18.46
CA PRO A 301 8.28 -2.32 17.73
C PRO A 301 8.61 -1.43 16.55
N ALA A 302 7.59 -1.00 15.77
CA ALA A 302 7.79 -0.12 14.62
C ALA A 302 8.18 1.30 15.04
N ILE A 303 7.63 1.79 16.15
CA ILE A 303 7.92 3.12 16.69
C ILE A 303 9.36 3.18 17.22
N ILE A 304 9.77 2.21 18.02
CA ILE A 304 11.13 2.11 18.57
C ILE A 304 12.16 2.02 17.43
N ALA A 305 11.93 1.15 16.46
CA ALA A 305 12.82 0.97 15.33
C ALA A 305 12.91 2.22 14.43
N SER A 306 11.90 3.10 14.44
CA SER A 306 11.95 4.39 13.72
C SER A 306 12.93 5.41 14.32
N GLY A 307 13.49 5.13 15.51
CA GLY A 307 14.42 6.01 16.22
C GLY A 307 13.75 7.27 16.80
N VAL A 308 12.44 7.29 16.86
CA VAL A 308 11.66 8.40 17.44
C VAL A 308 11.47 8.13 18.93
N ASN A 309 12.31 8.73 19.75
CA ASN A 309 12.20 8.74 21.22
C ASN A 309 11.38 9.96 21.70
N THR A 310 10.30 10.32 21.02
CA THR A 310 9.41 11.34 21.54
C THR A 310 8.51 10.68 22.60
N PRO A 311 8.58 11.12 23.87
CA PRO A 311 7.51 10.82 24.81
C PRO A 311 6.21 11.24 24.14
N PHE A 312 5.08 10.56 24.45
CA PHE A 312 3.77 11.08 24.13
C PHE A 312 3.86 12.59 24.30
N ILE A 313 3.61 13.35 23.23
CA ILE A 313 3.31 14.75 23.45
C ILE A 313 2.23 14.68 24.51
N ASN A 314 2.53 15.16 25.73
CA ASN A 314 1.53 15.39 26.75
C ASN A 314 0.58 16.45 26.17
N VAL A 315 -0.19 16.05 25.15
CA VAL A 315 -1.45 16.67 24.88
C VAL A 315 -2.21 16.41 26.14
N PRO A 316 -2.49 17.42 26.98
CA PRO A 316 -3.19 17.21 28.22
C PRO A 316 -4.42 16.37 27.86
N LEU A 317 -4.51 15.14 28.35
CA LEU A 317 -5.61 14.19 28.15
C LEU A 317 -6.95 14.70 28.79
N LYS A 318 -7.09 16.00 28.97
CA LYS A 318 -8.34 16.73 29.15
C LYS A 318 -9.02 17.10 27.83
N VAL A 319 -8.56 16.56 26.69
CA VAL A 319 -9.30 16.63 25.43
C VAL A 319 -10.45 15.63 25.53
N THR A 320 -11.61 16.13 25.89
CA THR A 320 -12.87 15.41 26.01
C THR A 320 -13.38 14.81 24.69
N PHE A 321 -12.62 14.90 23.59
CA PHE A 321 -12.99 14.46 22.26
C PHE A 321 -11.81 13.86 21.50
N PRO A 322 -12.02 12.87 20.63
CA PRO A 322 -10.97 12.26 19.83
C PRO A 322 -10.51 13.20 18.69
N LEU A 323 -9.86 14.33 19.04
CA LEU A 323 -9.29 15.25 18.02
C LEU A 323 -8.05 14.68 17.32
N ILE A 324 -7.64 13.48 17.64
CA ILE A 324 -6.51 12.75 17.04
C ILE A 324 -7.06 11.39 16.59
N ALA A 325 -7.79 11.37 15.48
CA ALA A 325 -8.19 10.11 14.88
C ALA A 325 -7.17 9.70 13.82
N THR A 326 -6.26 8.85 14.20
CA THR A 326 -5.44 8.13 13.23
C THR A 326 -6.32 7.16 12.45
N LYS A 327 -6.39 7.33 11.14
CA LYS A 327 -7.17 6.44 10.26
C LYS A 327 -6.33 5.28 9.74
N LEU A 328 -7.03 4.31 9.18
CA LEU A 328 -6.46 3.16 8.52
C LEU A 328 -7.03 3.05 7.10
N ALA A 329 -6.20 2.65 6.15
CA ALA A 329 -6.63 2.26 4.82
C ALA A 329 -6.30 0.79 4.57
N VAL A 330 -7.22 0.08 3.94
CA VAL A 330 -7.05 -1.34 3.60
C VAL A 330 -6.99 -1.49 2.09
N ASP A 331 -6.00 -2.22 1.60
CA ASP A 331 -5.98 -2.73 0.23
C ASP A 331 -6.50 -4.18 0.21
N PRO A 332 -7.74 -4.41 -0.24
CA PRO A 332 -8.30 -5.76 -0.28
C PRO A 332 -7.59 -6.67 -1.29
N SER A 333 -6.88 -6.12 -2.27
CA SER A 333 -6.18 -6.90 -3.30
C SER A 333 -4.93 -7.59 -2.74
N THR A 334 -4.17 -6.89 -1.92
CA THR A 334 -2.97 -7.39 -1.23
C THR A 334 -3.26 -7.92 0.17
N ASN A 335 -4.37 -7.54 0.77
CA ASN A 335 -4.73 -7.66 2.19
C ASN A 335 -3.83 -6.84 3.13
N PHE A 336 -3.16 -5.82 2.63
CA PHE A 336 -2.38 -4.93 3.47
C PHE A 336 -3.26 -3.85 4.11
N THR A 337 -2.97 -3.57 5.37
CA THR A 337 -3.57 -2.47 6.14
C THR A 337 -2.50 -1.44 6.46
N TYR A 338 -2.76 -0.20 6.08
CA TYR A 338 -1.87 0.93 6.30
C TYR A 338 -2.41 1.77 7.45
N VAL A 339 -1.58 2.02 8.44
CA VAL A 339 -1.93 2.71 9.69
C VAL A 339 -1.14 4.00 9.79
N THR A 340 -1.79 5.15 9.86
CA THR A 340 -1.11 6.41 10.16
C THR A 340 -0.62 6.41 11.61
N ASN A 341 0.62 6.82 11.83
CA ASN A 341 1.20 6.95 13.15
C ASN A 341 1.82 8.34 13.36
N PRO A 342 1.12 9.26 14.03
CA PRO A 342 1.60 10.61 14.28
C PRO A 342 2.88 10.67 15.12
N ARG A 343 3.11 9.67 16.02
CA ARG A 343 4.32 9.62 16.86
C ARG A 343 5.59 9.43 16.04
N SER A 344 5.51 8.66 14.97
CA SER A 344 6.66 8.37 14.10
C SER A 344 6.68 9.19 12.81
N ASN A 345 5.68 10.06 12.58
CA ASN A 345 5.48 10.81 11.34
C ASN A 345 5.47 9.92 10.10
N GLY A 346 4.81 8.76 10.19
CA GLY A 346 4.83 7.79 9.11
C GLY A 346 3.68 6.80 9.12
N ILE A 347 3.79 5.86 8.20
CA ILE A 347 2.80 4.82 7.94
C ILE A 347 3.39 3.46 8.30
N ILE A 348 2.67 2.70 9.11
CA ILE A 348 2.97 1.31 9.45
C ILE A 348 2.12 0.41 8.54
N THR A 349 2.72 -0.66 8.01
CA THR A 349 2.01 -1.63 7.16
C THR A 349 1.84 -2.95 7.91
N ILE A 350 0.62 -3.48 7.87
CA ILE A 350 0.25 -4.77 8.47
C ILE A 350 -0.20 -5.72 7.35
N ASP A 351 0.33 -6.93 7.35
CA ASP A 351 -0.17 -8.02 6.48
C ASP A 351 -1.40 -8.66 7.12
N GLY A 352 -2.56 -8.51 6.49
CA GLY A 352 -3.82 -9.05 7.01
C GLY A 352 -3.95 -10.57 6.95
N LYS A 353 -3.05 -11.28 6.28
CA LYS A 353 -3.02 -12.76 6.32
C LYS A 353 -2.37 -13.27 7.59
N THR A 354 -1.30 -12.62 8.02
CA THR A 354 -0.46 -13.04 9.15
C THR A 354 -0.68 -12.20 10.40
N ASP A 355 -1.38 -11.07 10.30
CA ASP A 355 -1.59 -10.06 11.35
C ASP A 355 -0.25 -9.55 11.95
N LYS A 356 0.78 -9.41 11.10
CA LYS A 356 2.09 -8.93 11.49
C LYS A 356 2.43 -7.61 10.81
N ILE A 357 3.18 -6.77 11.52
CA ILE A 357 3.83 -5.60 10.91
C ILE A 357 4.86 -6.10 9.91
N ILE A 358 4.84 -5.55 8.71
CA ILE A 358 5.71 -5.92 7.61
C ILE A 358 6.50 -4.74 7.07
N THR A 359 7.61 -5.06 6.42
CA THR A 359 8.44 -4.10 5.71
C THR A 359 8.91 -4.69 4.37
N LYS A 360 9.44 -3.86 3.48
CA LYS A 360 9.97 -4.29 2.19
C LYS A 360 11.49 -4.17 2.18
N ILE A 361 12.15 -5.21 1.68
CA ILE A 361 13.58 -5.21 1.36
C ILE A 361 13.69 -5.19 -0.16
N PHE A 362 14.25 -4.11 -0.68
CA PHE A 362 14.48 -3.94 -2.12
C PHE A 362 15.82 -4.56 -2.50
N MET A 363 15.87 -5.20 -3.66
CA MET A 363 17.11 -5.75 -4.22
C MET A 363 17.67 -4.81 -5.26
N ASP A 364 18.98 -4.58 -5.18
CA ASP A 364 19.77 -3.85 -6.16
C ASP A 364 20.90 -4.76 -6.62
N ILE A 365 21.05 -4.95 -7.92
CA ILE A 365 22.05 -5.85 -8.52
C ILE A 365 23.06 -5.02 -9.30
N ASN A 366 24.29 -5.03 -8.85
CA ASN A 366 25.36 -4.23 -9.43
C ASN A 366 26.52 -5.09 -9.96
N PRO A 367 26.83 -5.06 -11.28
CA PRO A 367 26.10 -4.35 -12.32
C PRO A 367 24.73 -5.02 -12.62
N PRO A 368 23.77 -4.30 -13.21
CA PRO A 368 22.46 -4.87 -13.57
C PRO A 368 22.63 -6.10 -14.47
N ASN A 369 21.80 -7.13 -14.23
CA ASN A 369 21.83 -8.43 -14.92
C ASN A 369 23.10 -9.27 -14.68
N ALA A 370 23.87 -9.01 -13.63
CA ALA A 370 25.03 -9.81 -13.26
C ALA A 370 24.68 -11.09 -12.47
N GLY A 371 23.41 -11.26 -12.10
CA GLY A 371 22.93 -12.39 -11.32
C GLY A 371 21.52 -12.15 -10.80
N ILE A 372 21.11 -12.97 -9.86
CA ILE A 372 19.84 -12.90 -9.12
C ILE A 372 20.11 -13.02 -7.63
N VAL A 373 19.13 -12.63 -6.82
CA VAL A 373 19.18 -12.81 -5.36
C VAL A 373 18.06 -13.77 -4.95
N LYS A 374 18.38 -14.78 -4.16
CA LYS A 374 17.41 -15.65 -3.51
C LYS A 374 17.32 -15.26 -2.04
N CYS A 375 16.19 -14.65 -1.62
CA CYS A 375 15.91 -14.35 -0.22
C CYS A 375 14.86 -15.30 0.34
N ASN A 376 15.20 -16.02 1.39
CA ASN A 376 14.45 -17.17 1.87
C ASN A 376 14.17 -18.11 0.66
N ASP A 377 12.93 -18.28 0.22
CA ASP A 377 12.61 -19.09 -0.96
C ASP A 377 12.18 -18.27 -2.20
N THR A 378 12.29 -16.95 -2.13
CA THR A 378 11.90 -16.03 -3.20
C THR A 378 13.11 -15.62 -4.04
N ILE A 379 12.99 -15.77 -5.36
CA ILE A 379 14.01 -15.30 -6.32
C ILE A 379 13.65 -13.90 -6.76
N LEU A 380 14.62 -12.99 -6.70
CA LEU A 380 14.47 -11.56 -6.94
C LEU A 380 15.51 -11.07 -7.95
N GLY A 381 15.05 -10.28 -8.91
CA GLY A 381 15.88 -9.54 -9.86
C GLY A 381 16.19 -8.12 -9.37
N ASP A 382 16.88 -7.36 -10.21
CA ASP A 382 17.20 -5.97 -9.96
C ASP A 382 15.94 -5.10 -9.86
N GLY A 383 15.88 -4.25 -8.83
CA GLY A 383 14.73 -3.39 -8.55
C GLY A 383 13.50 -4.10 -7.97
N GLU A 384 13.51 -5.41 -7.80
CA GLU A 384 12.44 -6.17 -7.16
C GLU A 384 12.54 -6.11 -5.63
N PHE A 385 11.49 -6.52 -4.92
CA PHE A 385 11.48 -6.51 -3.46
C PHE A 385 10.81 -7.77 -2.88
N ILE A 386 11.18 -8.07 -1.64
CA ILE A 386 10.47 -9.05 -0.80
C ILE A 386 9.82 -8.34 0.39
N THR A 387 8.63 -8.79 0.76
CA THR A 387 7.92 -8.33 1.95
C THR A 387 8.16 -9.31 3.10
N LEU A 388 8.67 -8.81 4.22
CA LEU A 388 9.07 -9.63 5.37
C LEU A 388 8.48 -9.07 6.67
N PRO A 389 8.14 -9.95 7.64
CA PRO A 389 7.73 -9.49 8.96
C PRO A 389 8.85 -8.72 9.67
N LEU A 390 8.47 -7.62 10.35
CA LEU A 390 9.39 -6.87 11.20
C LEU A 390 9.95 -7.79 12.30
N ASN A 391 11.22 -7.63 12.62
CA ASN A 391 11.98 -8.43 13.58
C ASN A 391 12.12 -9.92 13.22
N SER A 392 11.82 -10.31 11.99
CA SER A 392 12.15 -11.66 11.49
C SER A 392 13.59 -11.75 11.03
N LEU A 393 14.13 -12.97 11.00
CA LEU A 393 15.42 -13.27 10.39
C LEU A 393 15.22 -13.53 8.89
N ALA A 394 15.96 -12.83 8.04
CA ALA A 394 16.04 -13.07 6.61
C ALA A 394 17.39 -13.68 6.26
N LYS A 395 17.40 -14.56 5.24
CA LYS A 395 18.60 -15.13 4.64
C LYS A 395 18.55 -14.90 3.14
N CYS A 396 19.55 -14.18 2.60
CA CYS A 396 19.65 -13.87 1.18
C CYS A 396 20.95 -14.42 0.60
N GLU A 397 20.85 -15.02 -0.58
CA GLU A 397 21.96 -15.59 -1.34
C GLU A 397 22.04 -14.91 -2.70
N ALA A 398 23.18 -14.35 -3.02
CA ALA A 398 23.47 -13.81 -4.35
C ALA A 398 23.96 -14.94 -5.25
N ILE A 399 23.30 -15.13 -6.37
CA ILE A 399 23.58 -16.18 -7.36
C ILE A 399 24.05 -15.50 -8.64
N PRO A 400 25.36 -15.57 -8.95
CA PRO A 400 25.91 -14.93 -10.12
C PRO A 400 25.50 -15.60 -11.42
N ASP A 401 25.27 -14.81 -12.45
CA ASP A 401 25.12 -15.28 -13.81
C ASP A 401 26.46 -15.67 -14.43
N ARG A 402 26.40 -16.38 -15.56
CA ARG A 402 27.60 -16.86 -16.26
C ARG A 402 28.53 -15.68 -16.63
N GLY A 403 29.77 -15.74 -16.18
CA GLY A 403 30.77 -14.70 -16.41
C GLY A 403 30.91 -13.69 -15.27
N TYR A 404 30.20 -13.91 -14.19
CA TYR A 404 30.31 -13.12 -12.97
C TYR A 404 30.61 -14.00 -11.75
N ASP A 405 31.23 -13.40 -10.76
CA ASP A 405 31.42 -13.92 -9.41
C ASP A 405 30.77 -12.98 -8.42
N PHE A 406 30.27 -13.51 -7.31
CA PHE A 406 29.81 -12.66 -6.21
C PHE A 406 31.01 -11.90 -5.60
N GLY A 407 30.86 -10.61 -5.42
CA GLY A 407 31.85 -9.74 -4.81
C GLY A 407 31.60 -9.54 -3.32
N HIS A 408 30.56 -8.78 -3.03
CA HIS A 408 30.15 -8.48 -1.65
C HIS A 408 28.72 -7.94 -1.61
N TRP A 409 28.08 -7.99 -0.44
CA TRP A 409 26.87 -7.26 -0.14
C TRP A 409 27.21 -5.84 0.33
N SER A 410 26.57 -4.81 -0.26
CA SER A 410 26.60 -3.46 0.30
C SER A 410 25.47 -3.34 1.32
N VAL A 411 25.86 -3.36 2.57
CA VAL A 411 25.05 -3.13 3.77
C VAL A 411 25.84 -2.18 4.66
N THR A 412 25.34 -1.83 5.83
CA THR A 412 26.01 -0.90 6.78
C THR A 412 27.50 -1.21 7.00
N ASN A 413 27.86 -2.50 6.92
CA ASN A 413 29.24 -2.98 6.84
C ASN A 413 29.32 -3.97 5.69
N ASN A 414 30.04 -3.65 4.61
CA ASN A 414 30.19 -4.54 3.48
C ASN A 414 30.64 -5.94 3.93
N THR A 415 29.98 -6.99 3.42
CA THR A 415 30.32 -8.37 3.74
C THR A 415 30.44 -9.22 2.48
N ASN A 416 31.47 -10.09 2.48
CA ASN A 416 31.67 -11.09 1.41
C ASN A 416 30.99 -12.42 1.75
N GLN A 417 30.31 -12.52 2.92
CA GLN A 417 29.60 -13.72 3.30
C GLN A 417 28.37 -13.91 2.39
N ASN A 418 28.29 -15.06 1.71
CA ASN A 418 27.17 -15.42 0.86
C ASN A 418 26.83 -16.91 1.10
N PRO A 419 25.63 -17.22 1.57
CA PRO A 419 24.50 -16.34 1.88
C PRO A 419 24.73 -15.42 3.09
N VAL A 420 24.01 -14.29 3.11
CA VAL A 420 23.99 -13.35 4.23
C VAL A 420 22.71 -13.52 5.04
N SER A 421 22.79 -13.38 6.37
CA SER A 421 21.64 -13.37 7.28
C SER A 421 21.57 -12.04 8.03
N PHE A 422 20.35 -11.49 8.17
CA PHE A 422 20.12 -10.24 8.88
C PHE A 422 18.73 -10.18 9.52
N ASN A 423 18.61 -9.40 10.59
CA ASN A 423 17.32 -9.08 11.19
C ASN A 423 16.61 -8.00 10.37
N VAL A 424 15.36 -8.23 10.05
CA VAL A 424 14.50 -7.29 9.33
C VAL A 424 14.08 -6.16 10.27
N THR A 425 14.67 -4.97 10.12
CA THR A 425 14.41 -3.83 11.01
C THR A 425 13.61 -2.71 10.33
N GLY A 426 13.43 -2.75 9.01
CA GLY A 426 12.63 -1.76 8.28
C GLY A 426 12.79 -1.83 6.76
N TYR A 427 12.34 -0.78 6.10
CA TYR A 427 12.48 -0.62 4.63
C TYR A 427 13.95 -0.36 4.28
N GLU A 428 14.53 -1.19 3.41
CA GLU A 428 15.94 -1.09 3.04
C GLU A 428 16.20 -1.60 1.62
N THR A 429 17.34 -1.20 1.06
CA THR A 429 17.88 -1.75 -0.18
C THR A 429 19.09 -2.60 0.15
N LEU A 430 19.09 -3.85 -0.27
CA LEU A 430 20.19 -4.78 -0.19
C LEU A 430 20.84 -4.88 -1.56
N THR A 431 22.09 -4.41 -1.69
CA THR A 431 22.81 -4.43 -2.96
C THR A 431 23.74 -5.64 -3.03
N ALA A 432 23.52 -6.50 -4.02
CA ALA A 432 24.44 -7.58 -4.39
C ALA A 432 25.43 -7.07 -5.42
N ASN A 433 26.70 -6.93 -5.04
CA ASN A 433 27.76 -6.53 -5.96
C ASN A 433 28.45 -7.76 -6.56
N PHE A 434 28.43 -7.84 -7.88
CA PHE A 434 29.10 -8.85 -8.66
C PHE A 434 30.32 -8.27 -9.36
N LYS A 435 31.31 -9.08 -9.63
CA LYS A 435 32.52 -8.74 -10.40
C LYS A 435 32.65 -9.68 -11.57
N GLY A 436 33.17 -9.22 -12.69
CA GLY A 436 33.49 -10.09 -13.81
C GLY A 436 34.36 -11.26 -13.37
N ALA A 437 33.98 -12.47 -13.68
CA ALA A 437 34.79 -13.66 -13.42
C ALA A 437 36.12 -13.50 -14.22
N ILE A 438 37.24 -13.61 -13.55
CA ILE A 438 38.55 -13.66 -14.22
C ILE A 438 38.60 -15.00 -14.97
N LEU A 439 38.16 -14.98 -16.23
CA LEU A 439 38.45 -16.08 -17.14
C LEU A 439 39.96 -16.13 -17.30
N THR A 440 40.60 -17.10 -16.66
CA THR A 440 42.04 -17.35 -16.90
C THR A 440 42.24 -17.48 -18.40
N GLU A 441 43.19 -16.75 -18.97
CA GLU A 441 43.46 -16.65 -20.43
C GLU A 441 43.52 -18.00 -21.15
N THR A 442 43.73 -19.09 -20.43
CA THR A 442 43.67 -20.48 -20.92
C THR A 442 42.33 -20.93 -21.42
N PHE A 443 41.21 -20.33 -20.98
CA PHE A 443 39.85 -20.70 -21.46
C PHE A 443 39.43 -19.90 -22.72
N ILE A 444 40.03 -18.72 -22.92
CA ILE A 444 39.73 -17.86 -24.09
C ILE A 444 40.30 -18.47 -25.38
N ILE A 445 41.43 -19.15 -25.31
CA ILE A 445 42.07 -19.77 -26.48
C ILE A 445 41.35 -21.04 -26.95
N LEU A 446 40.68 -21.80 -26.06
CA LEU A 446 39.91 -22.99 -26.46
C LEU A 446 38.52 -22.66 -27.00
N THR A 447 37.92 -21.57 -26.61
CA THR A 447 36.57 -21.18 -27.06
C THR A 447 36.57 -20.43 -28.38
N SER A 448 37.66 -19.72 -28.73
CA SER A 448 37.77 -19.00 -30.01
C SER A 448 37.87 -19.92 -31.23
N VAL A 449 38.29 -21.19 -31.05
CA VAL A 449 38.33 -22.18 -32.14
C VAL A 449 36.98 -22.87 -32.37
N VAL A 450 36.09 -22.92 -31.36
CA VAL A 450 34.75 -23.58 -31.46
C VAL A 450 33.67 -22.61 -31.89
N ILE A 451 33.79 -21.29 -31.62
CA ILE A 451 32.77 -20.28 -31.94
C ILE A 451 32.76 -19.89 -33.43
N GLY A 452 33.81 -20.19 -34.19
CA GLY A 452 33.88 -19.95 -35.63
C GLY A 452 32.89 -20.79 -36.47
N LEU A 453 32.24 -21.80 -35.90
CA LEU A 453 31.40 -22.75 -36.65
C LEU A 453 29.89 -22.70 -36.32
N VAL A 454 29.42 -21.90 -35.37
CA VAL A 454 28.00 -21.89 -34.92
C VAL A 454 27.29 -20.53 -35.06
N SER A 455 27.95 -19.49 -35.58
CA SER A 455 27.40 -18.12 -35.57
C SER A 455 26.49 -17.74 -36.75
N THR A 456 25.90 -18.70 -37.48
CA THR A 456 25.01 -18.37 -38.62
C THR A 456 23.52 -18.77 -38.47
N ILE A 457 23.10 -19.41 -37.39
CA ILE A 457 21.69 -19.83 -37.26
C ILE A 457 21.16 -19.51 -35.85
N GLY A 458 20.98 -18.27 -35.44
CA GLY A 458 20.40 -17.98 -34.12
C GLY A 458 19.88 -16.56 -33.89
N GLY A 459 20.12 -15.68 -34.84
CA GLY A 459 19.92 -14.23 -34.63
C GLY A 459 18.51 -13.69 -34.81
N TRP A 460 17.47 -14.51 -35.01
CA TRP A 460 16.17 -13.97 -35.47
C TRP A 460 14.98 -14.20 -34.53
N PHE A 461 15.11 -14.80 -33.35
CA PHE A 461 13.95 -15.10 -32.51
C PHE A 461 13.86 -14.33 -31.19
N TYR A 462 14.63 -13.25 -30.94
CA TYR A 462 14.59 -12.55 -29.64
C TYR A 462 14.31 -11.04 -29.71
N ARG A 463 13.37 -10.62 -30.58
CA ARG A 463 12.79 -9.26 -30.50
C ARG A 463 11.29 -9.33 -30.75
N GLN A 464 10.51 -9.41 -29.72
CA GLN A 464 9.18 -8.81 -29.48
C GLN A 464 8.44 -9.58 -28.36
N ARG A 465 8.75 -9.27 -27.13
CA ARG A 465 7.78 -9.38 -26.04
C ARG A 465 7.58 -7.99 -25.45
N SER A 466 6.74 -7.19 -26.11
CA SER A 466 6.19 -6.00 -25.50
C SER A 466 5.38 -6.42 -24.26
N ARG A 467 5.85 -6.06 -23.08
CA ARG A 467 5.12 -6.22 -21.83
C ARG A 467 3.93 -5.26 -21.86
N LEU A 468 2.80 -5.70 -22.39
CA LEU A 468 1.50 -5.11 -22.07
C LEU A 468 1.27 -5.34 -20.58
N SER A 469 1.44 -4.34 -19.76
CA SER A 469 1.18 -4.41 -18.33
C SER A 469 -0.22 -3.87 -18.03
N PHE A 470 -0.89 -4.41 -17.00
CA PHE A 470 -2.13 -3.92 -16.43
C PHE A 470 -2.15 -2.38 -16.28
N LYS A 471 -1.04 -1.80 -15.78
CA LYS A 471 -0.84 -0.36 -15.62
C LYS A 471 -0.97 0.42 -16.94
N ARG A 472 -0.43 -0.11 -18.05
CA ARG A 472 -0.49 0.55 -19.37
C ARG A 472 -1.91 0.54 -19.93
N THR A 473 -2.65 -0.53 -19.70
CA THR A 473 -4.06 -0.65 -20.14
C THR A 473 -4.94 0.34 -19.38
N LEU A 474 -4.76 0.49 -18.08
CA LEU A 474 -5.46 1.48 -17.25
C LEU A 474 -5.20 2.92 -17.71
N THR A 475 -3.93 3.29 -17.87
CA THR A 475 -3.56 4.63 -18.36
C THR A 475 -4.19 4.93 -19.71
N ASN A 476 -4.26 3.95 -20.61
CA ASN A 476 -4.90 4.11 -21.92
C ASN A 476 -6.42 4.31 -21.81
N MET A 477 -7.10 3.60 -20.89
CA MET A 477 -8.55 3.76 -20.67
C MET A 477 -8.91 5.17 -20.21
N ASP A 478 -8.21 5.67 -19.21
CA ASP A 478 -8.49 6.98 -18.62
C ASP A 478 -8.17 8.10 -19.60
N TYR A 479 -7.02 8.00 -20.28
CA TYR A 479 -6.65 8.93 -21.34
C TYR A 479 -7.68 8.95 -22.48
N THR A 480 -8.15 7.77 -22.90
CA THR A 480 -9.18 7.66 -23.95
C THR A 480 -10.47 8.33 -23.53
N TYR A 481 -10.95 8.10 -22.31
CA TYR A 481 -12.16 8.73 -21.81
C TYR A 481 -12.00 10.25 -21.67
N GLU A 482 -10.89 10.73 -21.08
CA GLU A 482 -10.69 12.16 -20.80
C GLU A 482 -10.48 13.00 -22.07
N MET A 483 -9.79 12.43 -23.07
CA MET A 483 -9.49 13.12 -24.34
C MET A 483 -10.61 13.06 -25.38
N LEU A 484 -11.35 11.96 -25.44
CA LEU A 484 -12.30 11.71 -26.51
C LEU A 484 -13.77 11.94 -26.11
N SER A 485 -14.12 11.77 -24.82
CA SER A 485 -15.51 11.92 -24.38
C SER A 485 -16.09 13.32 -24.61
N LYS A 486 -15.25 14.35 -24.62
CA LYS A 486 -15.65 15.74 -24.86
C LYS A 486 -15.72 16.12 -26.32
N ASN A 487 -14.93 15.46 -27.18
CA ASN A 487 -14.71 15.88 -28.57
C ASN A 487 -15.28 14.91 -29.61
N ASN A 488 -15.37 13.62 -29.30
CA ASN A 488 -15.87 12.59 -30.20
C ASN A 488 -16.39 11.37 -29.44
N LYS A 489 -17.67 11.37 -29.09
CA LYS A 489 -18.33 10.33 -28.30
C LYS A 489 -18.27 8.93 -28.97
N GLU A 490 -18.48 8.85 -30.26
CA GLU A 490 -18.47 7.56 -31.01
C GLU A 490 -17.07 6.93 -31.01
N GLU A 491 -16.05 7.74 -31.29
CA GLU A 491 -14.66 7.25 -31.27
C GLU A 491 -14.22 6.84 -29.86
N CYS A 492 -14.68 7.56 -28.82
CA CYS A 492 -14.44 7.19 -27.43
C CYS A 492 -15.00 5.80 -27.11
N ILE A 493 -16.26 5.54 -27.47
CA ILE A 493 -16.91 4.24 -27.24
C ILE A 493 -16.15 3.13 -27.98
N LYS A 494 -15.83 3.35 -29.28
CA LYS A 494 -15.11 2.39 -30.10
C LYS A 494 -13.75 2.00 -29.52
N GLN A 495 -13.02 2.97 -28.98
CA GLN A 495 -11.72 2.72 -28.34
C GLN A 495 -11.86 2.03 -26.99
N LEU A 496 -12.87 2.36 -26.19
CA LEU A 496 -13.15 1.66 -24.94
C LEU A 496 -13.53 0.19 -25.17
N GLU A 497 -14.34 -0.10 -26.20
CA GLU A 497 -14.66 -1.47 -26.61
C GLU A 497 -13.42 -2.23 -27.13
N GLN A 498 -12.49 -1.54 -27.81
CA GLN A 498 -11.23 -2.16 -28.22
C GLN A 498 -10.39 -2.54 -27.00
N ILE A 499 -10.29 -1.65 -26.03
CA ILE A 499 -9.61 -1.92 -24.76
C ILE A 499 -10.24 -3.11 -24.05
N GLN A 500 -11.57 -3.26 -24.06
CA GLN A 500 -12.27 -4.40 -23.48
C GLN A 500 -11.89 -5.73 -24.16
N ARG A 501 -11.75 -5.74 -25.49
CA ARG A 501 -11.25 -6.92 -26.22
C ARG A 501 -9.81 -7.28 -25.83
N ASP A 502 -8.96 -6.27 -25.66
CA ASP A 502 -7.56 -6.46 -25.27
C ASP A 502 -7.44 -7.00 -23.82
N LEU A 503 -8.33 -6.60 -22.92
CA LEU A 503 -8.40 -7.12 -21.55
C LEU A 503 -8.68 -8.61 -21.49
N ASN A 504 -9.66 -9.08 -22.28
CA ASN A 504 -9.96 -10.50 -22.40
C ASN A 504 -8.77 -11.31 -22.94
N PHE A 505 -7.99 -10.73 -23.86
CA PHE A 505 -6.74 -11.34 -24.33
C PHE A 505 -5.69 -11.40 -23.22
N LEU A 506 -5.50 -10.32 -22.46
CA LEU A 506 -4.56 -10.27 -21.34
C LEU A 506 -4.91 -11.28 -20.23
N HIS A 507 -6.21 -11.43 -19.92
CA HIS A 507 -6.68 -12.42 -18.97
C HIS A 507 -6.39 -13.86 -19.43
N ARG A 508 -6.72 -14.21 -20.67
CA ARG A 508 -6.41 -15.52 -21.28
C ARG A 508 -4.91 -15.84 -21.29
N LYS A 509 -4.06 -14.83 -21.31
CA LYS A 509 -2.60 -14.96 -21.22
C LYS A 509 -2.05 -14.97 -19.80
N GLY A 510 -2.92 -14.95 -18.78
CA GLY A 510 -2.54 -14.91 -17.37
C GLY A 510 -1.79 -13.64 -16.94
N LYS A 511 -1.98 -12.53 -17.67
CA LYS A 511 -1.35 -11.23 -17.37
C LYS A 511 -2.16 -10.39 -16.39
N ILE A 512 -3.45 -10.65 -16.27
CA ILE A 512 -4.37 -10.09 -15.28
C ILE A 512 -5.19 -11.24 -14.69
N ASN A 513 -5.54 -11.14 -13.41
CA ASN A 513 -6.39 -12.13 -12.73
C ASN A 513 -7.88 -11.80 -12.90
N GLU A 514 -8.77 -12.71 -12.47
CA GLU A 514 -10.22 -12.58 -12.58
C GLU A 514 -10.76 -11.30 -11.95
N SER A 515 -10.31 -10.99 -10.72
CA SER A 515 -10.74 -9.79 -10.01
C SER A 515 -10.28 -8.48 -10.69
N GLN A 516 -9.10 -8.49 -11.32
CA GLN A 516 -8.61 -7.37 -12.10
C GLN A 516 -9.41 -7.19 -13.41
N LEU A 517 -9.77 -8.30 -14.06
CA LEU A 517 -10.61 -8.28 -15.25
C LEU A 517 -11.99 -7.71 -14.94
N GLU A 518 -12.68 -8.27 -13.94
CA GLU A 518 -14.01 -7.83 -13.51
C GLU A 518 -14.04 -6.34 -13.13
N PHE A 519 -13.03 -5.89 -12.42
CA PHE A 519 -12.88 -4.48 -12.06
C PHE A 519 -12.78 -3.57 -13.28
N LEU A 520 -11.92 -3.93 -14.25
CA LEU A 520 -11.70 -3.14 -15.46
C LEU A 520 -12.92 -3.15 -16.38
N GLU A 521 -13.64 -4.27 -16.47
CA GLU A 521 -14.89 -4.36 -17.23
C GLU A 521 -15.98 -3.47 -16.63
N LYS A 522 -16.14 -3.48 -15.31
CA LYS A 522 -17.07 -2.57 -14.60
C LYS A 522 -16.73 -1.11 -14.89
N ARG A 523 -15.45 -0.76 -14.91
CA ARG A 523 -15.00 0.61 -15.20
C ARG A 523 -15.26 1.02 -16.66
N ILE A 524 -14.99 0.14 -17.65
CA ILE A 524 -15.30 0.41 -19.04
C ILE A 524 -16.79 0.63 -19.23
N ASN A 525 -17.61 -0.25 -18.69
CA ASN A 525 -19.07 -0.13 -18.76
C ASN A 525 -19.57 1.18 -18.11
N TRP A 526 -18.97 1.60 -17.01
CA TRP A 526 -19.28 2.89 -16.40
C TRP A 526 -18.91 4.07 -17.33
N TYR A 527 -17.74 4.05 -17.99
CA TYR A 527 -17.36 5.08 -18.96
C TYR A 527 -18.27 5.10 -20.18
N ILE A 528 -18.61 3.95 -20.73
CA ILE A 528 -19.52 3.83 -21.90
C ILE A 528 -20.89 4.41 -21.54
N ASN A 529 -21.47 4.02 -20.40
CA ASN A 529 -22.76 4.54 -19.95
C ASN A 529 -22.74 6.06 -19.76
N ARG A 530 -21.65 6.61 -19.27
CA ARG A 530 -21.53 8.06 -19.04
C ARG A 530 -21.28 8.85 -20.32
N VAL A 531 -20.73 8.26 -21.36
CA VAL A 531 -20.60 8.89 -22.69
C VAL A 531 -21.97 8.92 -23.41
N HIS A 532 -22.84 7.95 -23.11
CA HIS A 532 -24.22 7.91 -23.66
C HIS A 532 -25.17 8.92 -23.01
N THR A 533 -24.94 9.27 -21.74
CA THR A 533 -25.68 10.32 -21.04
C THR A 533 -25.11 11.70 -21.32
#